data_25ce143ed3dc1cdaf7dd6019d1fa1a4a
#
_entry.id   25ce143ed3dc1cdaf7dd6019d1fa1a4a
#
_cell.length_a   1.000
_cell.length_b   1.000
_cell.length_c   1.000
_cell.angle_alpha   90.00
_cell.angle_beta   90.00
_cell.angle_gamma   90.00
#
_symmetry.space_group_name_H-M   'P 1'
#
loop_
_entity.id
_entity.type
_entity.pdbx_description
1 polymer ?
#
loop_
_entity_poly.entity_id
_entity_poly.type
_entity_poly.pdbx_seq_one_letter_code
_entity_poly.pdbx_strand_id
1 'polypeptide(L)'
;KEGKIYAADKIERALNNFFKSEHILQLRELALKEVASQVERKVESEVRKPSTLRHERFLACISSNEETAKNIIRKTARLANYYNSKWYVLYVQTPSERSDVIALDKQRHLINNFKLATELGAEIIKVEHDRVSIAIMEQAMERNITTICIGKPHISILKVILATNIFSNLLKKLSTS
;
A
#
# COMPACT_ATOMS: atom_id res chain seq x y z
N LYS A 1 35.66 -11.00 -9.09
CA LYS A 1 35.20 -9.77 -8.42
C LYS A 1 36.16 -8.66 -8.80
N GLU A 2 35.96 -8.05 -9.96
CA GLU A 2 36.73 -6.86 -10.36
C GLU A 2 36.03 -5.62 -9.74
N GLY A 3 36.58 -5.18 -8.59
CA GLY A 3 36.28 -3.87 -8.06
C GLY A 3 36.82 -2.80 -9.01
N LYS A 4 36.03 -1.91 -9.53
CA LYS A 4 36.51 -0.70 -10.22
C LYS A 4 37.27 0.14 -9.19
N ILE A 5 38.61 -0.01 -9.18
CA ILE A 5 39.47 0.82 -8.35
C ILE A 5 39.61 2.16 -9.09
N TYR A 6 38.96 3.19 -8.58
CA TYR A 6 39.19 4.55 -9.05
C TYR A 6 40.61 4.96 -8.64
N ALA A 7 41.31 5.63 -9.55
CA ALA A 7 42.64 6.16 -9.26
C ALA A 7 42.60 7.08 -8.03
N ALA A 8 43.57 6.96 -7.13
CA ALA A 8 43.59 7.66 -5.84
C ALA A 8 43.43 9.19 -5.97
N ASP A 9 44.01 9.78 -7.04
CA ASP A 9 43.91 11.18 -7.38
C ASP A 9 42.46 11.63 -7.71
N LYS A 10 41.67 10.74 -8.30
CA LYS A 10 40.25 11.02 -8.57
C LYS A 10 39.41 10.94 -7.32
N ILE A 11 39.73 10.01 -6.41
CA ILE A 11 39.04 9.88 -5.12
C ILE A 11 39.33 11.13 -4.27
N GLU A 12 40.58 11.56 -4.20
CA GLU A 12 40.97 12.74 -3.43
C GLU A 12 40.35 14.03 -3.95
N ARG A 13 40.30 14.23 -5.27
CA ARG A 13 39.61 15.37 -5.90
C ARG A 13 38.08 15.30 -5.65
N ALA A 14 37.47 14.14 -5.70
CA ALA A 14 36.06 13.97 -5.43
C ALA A 14 35.74 14.28 -3.96
N LEU A 15 36.54 13.79 -3.01
CA LEU A 15 36.41 14.07 -1.60
C LEU A 15 36.61 15.56 -1.29
N ASN A 16 37.66 16.19 -1.82
CA ASN A 16 37.96 17.60 -1.62
C ASN A 16 36.88 18.52 -2.24
N ASN A 17 36.22 18.11 -3.31
CA ASN A 17 35.11 18.84 -3.88
C ASN A 17 33.80 18.62 -3.13
N PHE A 18 33.56 17.40 -2.63
CA PHE A 18 32.33 17.07 -1.90
C PHE A 18 32.31 17.69 -0.48
N PHE A 19 33.45 17.72 0.20
CA PHE A 19 33.57 18.25 1.58
C PHE A 19 34.02 19.73 1.63
N LYS A 20 33.81 20.50 0.58
CA LYS A 20 33.96 21.95 0.70
C LYS A 20 33.01 22.49 1.74
N SER A 21 33.50 23.34 2.61
CA SER A 21 32.73 23.98 3.69
C SER A 21 31.40 24.57 3.20
N GLU A 22 31.43 25.12 2.01
CA GLU A 22 30.26 25.69 1.33
C GLU A 22 29.18 24.64 1.00
N HIS A 23 29.58 23.48 0.49
CA HIS A 23 28.64 22.38 0.20
C HIS A 23 28.07 21.75 1.48
N ILE A 24 28.90 21.66 2.52
CA ILE A 24 28.45 21.18 3.85
C ILE A 24 27.41 22.13 4.44
N LEU A 25 27.65 23.44 4.34
CA LEU A 25 26.67 24.45 4.78
C LEU A 25 25.37 24.39 3.99
N GLN A 26 25.43 24.23 2.67
CA GLN A 26 24.26 24.07 1.81
C GLN A 26 23.48 22.79 2.16
N LEU A 27 24.15 21.66 2.37
CA LEU A 27 23.53 20.40 2.76
C LEU A 27 22.86 20.53 4.15
N ARG A 28 23.53 21.20 5.11
CA ARG A 28 22.97 21.49 6.41
C ARG A 28 21.71 22.34 6.32
N GLU A 29 21.76 23.39 5.50
CA GLU A 29 20.62 24.29 5.29
C GLU A 29 19.43 23.54 4.66
N LEU A 30 19.69 22.71 3.62
CA LEU A 30 18.68 21.86 2.99
C LEU A 30 18.09 20.85 3.97
N ALA A 31 18.92 20.22 4.80
CA ALA A 31 18.45 19.29 5.83
C ALA A 31 17.58 19.99 6.88
N LEU A 32 17.98 21.17 7.34
CA LEU A 32 17.18 21.96 8.29
C LEU A 32 15.87 22.42 7.68
N LYS A 33 15.88 22.84 6.42
CA LYS A 33 14.68 23.22 5.67
C LYS A 33 13.71 22.06 5.50
N GLU A 34 14.21 20.85 5.20
CA GLU A 34 13.39 19.65 5.10
C GLU A 34 12.77 19.28 6.45
N VAL A 35 13.56 19.32 7.55
CA VAL A 35 13.04 19.07 8.89
C VAL A 35 11.97 20.11 9.27
N ALA A 36 12.21 21.39 9.02
CA ALA A 36 11.23 22.44 9.27
C ALA A 36 9.93 22.20 8.47
N SER A 37 10.05 21.87 7.17
CA SER A 37 8.90 21.54 6.33
C SER A 37 8.12 20.31 6.83
N GLN A 38 8.80 19.30 7.34
CA GLN A 38 8.15 18.13 7.95
C GLN A 38 7.44 18.49 9.25
N VAL A 39 8.03 19.33 10.08
CA VAL A 39 7.41 19.84 11.32
C VAL A 39 6.19 20.69 10.97
N GLU A 40 6.29 21.60 10.00
CA GLU A 40 5.17 22.43 9.54
C GLU A 40 4.02 21.57 9.01
N ARG A 41 4.29 20.58 8.17
CA ARG A 41 3.29 19.61 7.68
C ARG A 41 2.63 18.85 8.83
N LYS A 42 3.41 18.49 9.84
CA LYS A 42 2.90 17.78 11.02
C LYS A 42 2.02 18.70 11.86
N VAL A 43 2.47 19.93 12.11
CA VAL A 43 1.69 20.96 12.82
C VAL A 43 0.44 21.33 12.03
N GLU A 44 0.53 21.54 10.71
CA GLU A 44 -0.65 21.78 9.87
C GLU A 44 -1.64 20.62 9.90
N SER A 45 -1.14 19.38 9.91
CA SER A 45 -2.01 18.19 10.05
C SER A 45 -2.65 18.08 11.44
N GLU A 46 -1.99 18.62 12.48
CA GLU A 46 -2.52 18.66 13.85
C GLU A 46 -3.45 19.87 14.08
N VAL A 47 -3.14 21.02 13.51
CA VAL A 47 -3.95 22.25 13.64
C VAL A 47 -5.18 22.24 12.73
N ARG A 48 -5.11 21.60 11.57
CA ARG A 48 -6.26 21.36 10.69
C ARG A 48 -7.13 20.19 11.15
N LYS A 49 -7.18 19.88 12.44
CA LYS A 49 -8.25 19.06 12.99
C LYS A 49 -9.49 19.92 13.18
N PRO A 50 -10.38 20.08 12.18
CA PRO A 50 -11.76 20.30 12.53
C PRO A 50 -12.17 19.05 13.31
N SER A 51 -12.94 19.21 14.35
CA SER A 51 -13.45 18.16 15.24
C SER A 51 -14.36 17.10 14.56
N THR A 52 -14.25 16.96 13.26
CA THR A 52 -14.96 16.01 12.38
C THR A 52 -14.00 15.23 11.49
N LEU A 53 -12.74 15.04 11.89
CA LEU A 53 -11.89 14.09 11.17
C LEU A 53 -12.51 12.70 11.31
N ARG A 54 -13.26 12.30 10.28
CA ARG A 54 -13.49 10.88 10.02
C ARG A 54 -12.13 10.22 10.09
N HIS A 55 -11.94 9.38 11.08
CA HIS A 55 -10.73 8.57 11.14
C HIS A 55 -10.73 7.69 9.90
N GLU A 56 -10.00 8.13 8.88
CA GLU A 56 -9.85 7.34 7.66
C GLU A 56 -9.32 5.95 8.03
N ARG A 57 -9.93 4.91 7.46
CA ARG A 57 -9.50 3.52 7.61
C ARG A 57 -9.49 2.88 6.23
N PHE A 58 -8.36 2.35 5.86
CA PHE A 58 -8.15 1.82 4.53
C PHE A 58 -8.18 0.28 4.54
N LEU A 59 -8.86 -0.30 3.56
CA LEU A 59 -8.88 -1.73 3.32
C LEU A 59 -8.30 -2.03 1.94
N ALA A 60 -7.13 -2.66 1.88
CA ALA A 60 -6.53 -3.16 0.66
C ALA A 60 -7.01 -4.58 0.39
N CYS A 61 -7.82 -4.78 -0.64
CA CYS A 61 -8.27 -6.12 -1.04
C CYS A 61 -7.30 -6.71 -2.05
N ILE A 62 -6.66 -7.80 -1.69
CA ILE A 62 -5.68 -8.48 -2.53
C ILE A 62 -6.19 -9.85 -3.00
N SER A 63 -5.63 -10.32 -4.11
CA SER A 63 -5.82 -11.68 -4.65
C SER A 63 -4.49 -12.41 -4.69
N SER A 64 -4.51 -13.64 -5.16
CA SER A 64 -3.31 -14.44 -5.40
C SER A 64 -2.41 -13.93 -6.55
N ASN A 65 -2.80 -12.87 -7.26
CA ASN A 65 -1.96 -12.22 -8.28
C ASN A 65 -0.89 -11.36 -7.61
N GLU A 66 0.37 -11.74 -7.81
CA GLU A 66 1.52 -11.14 -7.12
C GLU A 66 1.67 -9.65 -7.39
N GLU A 67 1.75 -9.27 -8.65
CA GLU A 67 2.10 -7.90 -9.06
C GLU A 67 1.00 -6.91 -8.69
N THR A 68 -0.25 -7.28 -8.95
CA THR A 68 -1.40 -6.47 -8.58
C THR A 68 -1.50 -6.28 -7.07
N ALA A 69 -1.28 -7.34 -6.29
CA ALA A 69 -1.32 -7.29 -4.84
C ALA A 69 -0.22 -6.38 -4.27
N LYS A 70 1.03 -6.51 -4.72
CA LYS A 70 2.14 -5.64 -4.30
C LYS A 70 1.85 -4.16 -4.57
N ASN A 71 1.29 -3.86 -5.74
CA ASN A 71 0.96 -2.49 -6.12
C ASN A 71 -0.14 -1.90 -5.23
N ILE A 72 -1.19 -2.67 -4.91
CA ILE A 72 -2.27 -2.25 -4.01
C ILE A 72 -1.71 -1.99 -2.61
N ILE A 73 -0.97 -2.94 -2.04
CA ILE A 73 -0.37 -2.85 -0.71
C ILE A 73 0.46 -1.57 -0.59
N ARG A 74 1.38 -1.32 -1.52
CA ARG A 74 2.24 -0.13 -1.48
C ARG A 74 1.48 1.17 -1.64
N LYS A 75 0.45 1.21 -2.49
CA LYS A 75 -0.38 2.41 -2.67
C LYS A 75 -1.21 2.70 -1.42
N THR A 76 -1.84 1.67 -0.85
CA THR A 76 -2.64 1.81 0.37
C THR A 76 -1.78 2.20 1.57
N ALA A 77 -0.58 1.62 1.72
CA ALA A 77 0.37 2.00 2.75
C ALA A 77 0.74 3.50 2.69
N ARG A 78 0.99 4.02 1.47
CA ARG A 78 1.26 5.45 1.28
C ARG A 78 0.08 6.33 1.66
N LEU A 79 -1.14 5.94 1.31
CA LEU A 79 -2.35 6.66 1.70
C LEU A 79 -2.53 6.62 3.22
N ALA A 80 -2.42 5.44 3.83
CA ALA A 80 -2.54 5.28 5.28
C ALA A 80 -1.50 6.12 6.04
N ASN A 81 -0.25 6.13 5.58
CA ASN A 81 0.81 6.98 6.15
C ASN A 81 0.50 8.48 5.98
N TYR A 82 0.02 8.90 4.80
CA TYR A 82 -0.35 10.30 4.55
C TYR A 82 -1.46 10.79 5.48
N TYR A 83 -2.47 9.93 5.74
CA TYR A 83 -3.58 10.24 6.64
C TYR A 83 -3.31 9.85 8.11
N ASN A 84 -2.13 9.32 8.43
CA ASN A 84 -1.79 8.77 9.74
C ASN A 84 -2.86 7.82 10.28
N SER A 85 -3.31 6.90 9.45
CA SER A 85 -4.49 6.08 9.66
C SER A 85 -4.17 4.59 9.74
N LYS A 86 -4.98 3.84 10.49
CA LYS A 86 -4.95 2.38 10.48
C LYS A 86 -5.38 1.84 9.12
N TRP A 87 -4.76 0.76 8.70
CA TRP A 87 -5.13 0.11 7.46
C TRP A 87 -4.99 -1.40 7.54
N TYR A 88 -5.74 -2.06 6.68
CA TYR A 88 -5.91 -3.50 6.69
C TYR A 88 -5.65 -4.07 5.29
N VAL A 89 -5.16 -5.30 5.24
CA VAL A 89 -5.09 -6.09 4.01
C VAL A 89 -6.03 -7.26 4.12
N LEU A 90 -7.01 -7.33 3.24
CA LEU A 90 -7.99 -8.40 3.17
C LEU A 90 -7.64 -9.36 2.01
N TYR A 91 -7.54 -10.62 2.35
CA TYR A 91 -7.54 -11.72 1.39
C TYR A 91 -8.76 -12.60 1.63
N VAL A 92 -9.60 -12.74 0.60
CA VAL A 92 -10.77 -13.62 0.62
C VAL A 92 -10.39 -14.92 -0.09
N GLN A 93 -10.27 -15.98 0.67
CA GLN A 93 -9.99 -17.32 0.16
C GLN A 93 -11.28 -17.93 -0.36
N THR A 94 -11.40 -18.05 -1.68
CA THR A 94 -12.50 -18.76 -2.31
C THR A 94 -12.25 -20.27 -2.32
N PRO A 95 -13.27 -21.12 -2.55
CA PRO A 95 -13.09 -22.58 -2.68
C PRO A 95 -12.03 -22.97 -3.72
N SER A 96 -11.90 -22.19 -4.79
CA SER A 96 -10.89 -22.40 -5.84
C SER A 96 -9.47 -21.98 -5.44
N GLU A 97 -9.32 -21.24 -4.35
CA GLU A 97 -8.04 -20.75 -3.81
C GLU A 97 -7.70 -21.37 -2.45
N ARG A 98 -8.33 -22.48 -2.09
CA ARG A 98 -7.98 -23.25 -0.90
C ARG A 98 -6.54 -23.73 -0.97
N SER A 99 -5.91 -23.87 0.18
CA SER A 99 -4.48 -24.21 0.29
C SER A 99 -4.12 -25.58 -0.31
N ASP A 100 -5.08 -26.46 -0.43
CA ASP A 100 -4.96 -27.78 -1.08
C ASP A 100 -5.13 -27.73 -2.61
N VAL A 101 -5.67 -26.64 -3.14
CA VAL A 101 -6.00 -26.48 -4.56
C VAL A 101 -5.11 -25.44 -5.26
N ILE A 102 -4.73 -24.40 -4.56
CA ILE A 102 -3.96 -23.29 -5.14
C ILE A 102 -2.52 -23.71 -5.42
N ALA A 103 -1.98 -23.33 -6.57
CA ALA A 103 -0.60 -23.61 -6.97
C ALA A 103 0.43 -23.05 -5.98
N LEU A 104 1.53 -23.76 -5.80
CA LEU A 104 2.54 -23.48 -4.77
C LEU A 104 3.22 -22.11 -4.96
N ASP A 105 3.41 -21.67 -6.19
CA ASP A 105 3.92 -20.34 -6.54
C ASP A 105 2.98 -19.23 -6.03
N LYS A 106 1.68 -19.38 -6.24
CA LYS A 106 0.69 -18.43 -5.73
C LYS A 106 0.63 -18.38 -4.20
N GLN A 107 0.81 -19.53 -3.54
CA GLN A 107 0.91 -19.56 -2.07
C GLN A 107 2.13 -18.77 -1.59
N ARG A 108 3.29 -18.96 -2.21
CA ARG A 108 4.50 -18.20 -1.90
C ARG A 108 4.31 -16.69 -2.12
N HIS A 109 3.66 -16.31 -3.21
CA HIS A 109 3.36 -14.91 -3.49
C HIS A 109 2.43 -14.29 -2.44
N LEU A 110 1.41 -15.02 -1.99
CA LEU A 110 0.54 -14.58 -0.90
C LEU A 110 1.31 -14.37 0.40
N ILE A 111 2.15 -15.32 0.79
CA ILE A 111 2.98 -15.22 2.00
C ILE A 111 3.89 -13.98 1.91
N ASN A 112 4.55 -13.77 0.77
CA ASN A 112 5.41 -12.61 0.57
C ASN A 112 4.63 -11.28 0.61
N ASN A 113 3.42 -11.27 0.08
CA ASN A 113 2.55 -10.10 0.11
C ASN A 113 2.05 -9.81 1.53
N PHE A 114 1.71 -10.82 2.31
CA PHE A 114 1.36 -10.63 3.73
C PHE A 114 2.54 -10.10 4.53
N LYS A 115 3.74 -10.65 4.32
CA LYS A 115 4.96 -10.16 4.95
C LYS A 115 5.20 -8.68 4.61
N LEU A 116 5.15 -8.33 3.33
CA LEU A 116 5.28 -6.93 2.87
C LEU A 116 4.24 -6.02 3.53
N ALA A 117 2.98 -6.46 3.61
CA ALA A 117 1.91 -5.68 4.21
C ALA A 117 2.15 -5.45 5.71
N THR A 118 2.56 -6.48 6.44
CA THR A 118 2.91 -6.38 7.86
C THR A 118 4.11 -5.46 8.10
N GLU A 119 5.16 -5.55 7.27
CA GLU A 119 6.32 -4.67 7.32
C GLU A 119 5.94 -3.19 7.08
N LEU A 120 4.90 -2.94 6.30
CA LEU A 120 4.37 -1.61 6.03
C LEU A 120 3.29 -1.17 7.05
N GLY A 121 3.05 -1.95 8.11
CA GLY A 121 2.16 -1.62 9.22
C GLY A 121 0.69 -1.96 9.01
N ALA A 122 0.35 -2.89 8.10
CA ALA A 122 -1.01 -3.38 7.93
C ALA A 122 -1.38 -4.47 8.93
N GLU A 123 -2.64 -4.50 9.32
CA GLU A 123 -3.26 -5.69 9.92
C GLU A 123 -3.78 -6.63 8.81
N ILE A 124 -3.46 -7.92 8.90
CA ILE A 124 -3.86 -8.91 7.89
C ILE A 124 -5.19 -9.56 8.30
N ILE A 125 -6.13 -9.56 7.36
CA ILE A 125 -7.42 -10.21 7.47
C ILE A 125 -7.49 -11.31 6.42
N LYS A 126 -7.70 -12.55 6.86
CA LYS A 126 -7.94 -13.67 5.98
C LYS A 126 -9.31 -14.25 6.30
N VAL A 127 -10.20 -14.31 5.33
CA VAL A 127 -11.54 -14.89 5.46
C VAL A 127 -11.80 -15.91 4.35
N GLU A 128 -12.58 -16.93 4.67
CA GLU A 128 -13.06 -17.90 3.68
C GLU A 128 -14.49 -17.54 3.30
N HIS A 129 -14.74 -17.36 2.01
CA HIS A 129 -16.08 -17.01 1.53
C HIS A 129 -16.24 -17.30 0.04
N ASP A 130 -17.41 -17.80 -0.36
CA ASP A 130 -17.72 -18.11 -1.76
C ASP A 130 -17.88 -16.85 -2.62
N ARG A 131 -18.33 -15.75 -2.02
CA ARG A 131 -18.61 -14.47 -2.70
C ARG A 131 -17.71 -13.36 -2.15
N VAL A 132 -16.66 -13.04 -2.90
CA VAL A 132 -15.63 -12.05 -2.51
C VAL A 132 -16.24 -10.68 -2.20
N SER A 133 -17.23 -10.22 -2.98
CA SER A 133 -17.86 -8.91 -2.76
C SER A 133 -18.60 -8.81 -1.43
N ILE A 134 -19.21 -9.90 -0.98
CA ILE A 134 -19.92 -9.94 0.31
C ILE A 134 -18.90 -9.89 1.44
N ALA A 135 -17.88 -10.72 1.40
CA ALA A 135 -16.83 -10.73 2.41
C ALA A 135 -16.14 -9.36 2.55
N ILE A 136 -15.88 -8.66 1.42
CA ILE A 136 -15.33 -7.30 1.45
C ILE A 136 -16.26 -6.35 2.20
N MET A 137 -17.56 -6.38 1.90
CA MET A 137 -18.53 -5.48 2.55
C MET A 137 -18.68 -5.78 4.05
N GLU A 138 -18.76 -7.05 4.44
CA GLU A 138 -18.82 -7.47 5.84
C GLU A 138 -17.60 -6.98 6.62
N GLN A 139 -16.39 -7.19 6.07
CA GLN A 139 -15.17 -6.73 6.72
C GLN A 139 -15.05 -5.20 6.74
N ALA A 140 -15.57 -4.52 5.72
CA ALA A 140 -15.59 -3.06 5.69
C ALA A 140 -16.54 -2.48 6.76
N MET A 141 -17.72 -3.07 6.92
CA MET A 141 -18.69 -2.64 7.95
C MET A 141 -18.16 -2.94 9.36
N GLU A 142 -17.67 -4.16 9.61
CA GLU A 142 -17.17 -4.59 10.92
C GLU A 142 -16.06 -3.66 11.45
N ARG A 143 -15.21 -3.17 10.57
CA ARG A 143 -14.04 -2.34 10.93
C ARG A 143 -14.24 -0.86 10.69
N ASN A 144 -15.42 -0.43 10.28
CA ASN A 144 -15.73 0.96 9.91
C ASN A 144 -14.73 1.50 8.88
N ILE A 145 -14.52 0.75 7.80
CA ILE A 145 -13.63 1.13 6.70
C ILE A 145 -14.28 2.29 5.92
N THR A 146 -13.50 3.33 5.67
CA THR A 146 -13.93 4.50 4.89
C THR A 146 -13.51 4.41 3.43
N THR A 147 -12.41 3.70 3.16
CA THR A 147 -11.84 3.61 1.81
C THR A 147 -11.39 2.19 1.49
N ILE A 148 -11.95 1.61 0.41
CA ILE A 148 -11.59 0.29 -0.10
C ILE A 148 -10.68 0.45 -1.31
N CYS A 149 -9.49 -0.14 -1.25
CA CYS A 149 -8.51 -0.17 -2.34
C CYS A 149 -8.54 -1.55 -3.01
N ILE A 150 -8.95 -1.60 -4.26
CA ILE A 150 -8.99 -2.83 -5.07
C ILE A 150 -8.14 -2.69 -6.32
N GLY A 151 -7.61 -3.80 -6.81
CA GLY A 151 -6.92 -3.84 -8.09
C GLY A 151 -7.86 -3.65 -9.26
N LYS A 152 -7.33 -3.13 -10.37
CA LYS A 152 -8.09 -3.07 -11.62
C LYS A 152 -8.49 -4.51 -11.99
N PRO A 153 -9.77 -4.81 -12.13
CA PRO A 153 -10.17 -6.15 -12.54
C PRO A 153 -9.62 -6.42 -13.95
N HIS A 154 -9.02 -7.60 -14.14
CA HIS A 154 -8.75 -8.10 -15.49
C HIS A 154 -10.10 -8.41 -16.13
N ILE A 155 -10.62 -7.44 -16.83
CA ILE A 155 -11.88 -7.58 -17.54
C ILE A 155 -11.56 -8.35 -18.82
N SER A 156 -11.74 -9.66 -18.78
CA SER A 156 -11.92 -10.43 -20.01
C SER A 156 -13.22 -9.97 -20.66
N ILE A 157 -13.18 -9.60 -21.94
CA ILE A 157 -14.33 -9.11 -22.70
C ILE A 157 -15.55 -10.04 -22.53
N LEU A 158 -15.33 -11.35 -22.43
CA LEU A 158 -16.36 -12.35 -22.15
C LEU A 158 -17.02 -12.22 -20.76
N LYS A 159 -16.30 -11.73 -19.74
CA LYS A 159 -16.85 -11.52 -18.39
C LYS A 159 -17.64 -10.21 -18.26
N VAL A 160 -17.39 -9.24 -19.13
CA VAL A 160 -18.20 -8.00 -19.21
C VAL A 160 -19.62 -8.31 -19.68
N ILE A 161 -19.76 -9.24 -20.62
CA ILE A 161 -21.05 -9.65 -21.17
C ILE A 161 -21.89 -10.42 -20.13
N LEU A 162 -21.27 -11.15 -19.20
CA LEU A 162 -21.94 -11.96 -18.18
C LEU A 162 -22.26 -11.22 -16.88
N ALA A 163 -21.99 -9.91 -16.79
CA ALA A 163 -22.34 -9.02 -15.65
C ALA A 163 -21.98 -9.54 -14.24
N THR A 164 -20.99 -10.42 -14.12
CA THR A 164 -20.54 -11.03 -12.86
C THR A 164 -19.26 -10.39 -12.32
N ASN A 165 -19.17 -9.07 -12.42
CA ASN A 165 -17.97 -8.37 -11.96
C ASN A 165 -18.12 -7.98 -10.48
N ILE A 166 -17.11 -8.34 -9.65
CA ILE A 166 -17.03 -7.94 -8.24
C ILE A 166 -17.28 -6.43 -8.07
N PHE A 167 -16.71 -5.64 -8.98
CA PHE A 167 -16.86 -4.18 -8.98
C PHE A 167 -18.33 -3.75 -9.17
N SER A 168 -19.03 -4.33 -10.13
CA SER A 168 -20.45 -4.05 -10.37
C SER A 168 -21.34 -4.46 -9.19
N ASN A 169 -21.00 -5.57 -8.53
CA ASN A 169 -21.71 -6.03 -7.34
C ASN A 169 -21.47 -5.15 -6.12
N LEU A 170 -20.24 -4.64 -5.96
CA LEU A 170 -19.93 -3.66 -4.91
C LEU A 170 -20.65 -2.34 -5.15
N LEU A 171 -20.62 -1.81 -6.37
CA LEU A 171 -21.32 -0.57 -6.70
C LEU A 171 -22.84 -0.67 -6.48
N LYS A 172 -23.47 -1.78 -6.90
CA LYS A 172 -24.91 -2.00 -6.67
C LYS A 172 -25.26 -2.00 -5.18
N LYS A 173 -24.43 -2.59 -4.33
CA LYS A 173 -24.67 -2.61 -2.89
C LYS A 173 -24.45 -1.26 -2.21
N LEU A 174 -23.48 -0.48 -2.68
CA LEU A 174 -23.22 0.88 -2.17
C LEU A 174 -24.32 1.87 -2.57
N SER A 175 -25.00 1.65 -3.71
CA SER A 175 -26.10 2.51 -4.16
C SER A 175 -27.43 2.22 -3.45
N THR A 176 -27.54 1.14 -2.67
CA THR A 176 -28.76 0.69 -1.97
C THR A 176 -28.68 0.94 -0.46
N SER A 177 -27.57 1.48 0.02
CA SER A 177 -27.35 1.89 1.42
C SER A 177 -27.34 3.39 1.57
#